data_66cd2dceb6a58a632efef067e1a43e90
#
_entry.id   66cd2dceb6a58a632efef067e1a43e90
#
_cell.length_a   1.000
_cell.length_b   1.000
_cell.length_c   1.000
_cell.angle_alpha   90.00
_cell.angle_beta   90.00
_cell.angle_gamma   90.00
#
_symmetry.space_group_name_H-M   'P 1'
#
loop_
_entity.id
_entity.type
_entity.pdbx_description
1 polymer ?
#
loop_
_entity_poly.entity_id
_entity_poly.type
_entity_poly.pdbx_seq_one_letter_code
_entity_poly.pdbx_strand_id
1 'polypeptide(L)'
;MPIKFHYDPEIKVLMAKFEGLISLPEMRDALMQVVSASDIPSHSNALWDVSDMEFNNITIDFQREVIEMRRQHAARRQPAKIAILCTYTLAEPLVKMYTILCKELGEEARVFMYESEALDWLTD
;
A
#
# COMPACT_ATOMS: atom_id res chain seq x y z
N MET A 1 -1.95 -0.95 -16.83
CA MET A 1 -2.52 -1.27 -15.51
C MET A 1 -2.22 -0.13 -14.56
N PRO A 2 -3.22 0.42 -13.85
CA PRO A 2 -2.98 1.52 -12.92
C PRO A 2 -2.23 1.09 -11.66
N ILE A 3 -2.24 -0.19 -11.32
CA ILE A 3 -1.49 -0.73 -10.19
C ILE A 3 -0.62 -1.86 -10.70
N LYS A 4 0.70 -1.71 -10.48
CA LYS A 4 1.68 -2.72 -10.84
C LYS A 4 2.39 -3.16 -9.59
N PHE A 5 2.61 -4.46 -9.43
CA PHE A 5 3.32 -4.95 -8.26
C PHE A 5 4.26 -6.09 -8.63
N HIS A 6 5.31 -6.24 -7.83
CA HIS A 6 6.18 -7.41 -7.88
C HIS A 6 6.79 -7.62 -6.50
N TYR A 7 7.11 -8.86 -6.19
CA TYR A 7 7.76 -9.21 -4.95
C TYR A 7 9.26 -9.34 -5.17
N ASP A 8 10.05 -8.67 -4.32
CA ASP A 8 11.50 -8.78 -4.33
C ASP A 8 11.94 -9.77 -3.25
N PRO A 9 12.37 -10.98 -3.62
CA PRO A 9 12.71 -12.00 -2.62
C PRO A 9 14.01 -11.72 -1.88
N GLU A 10 14.88 -10.87 -2.41
CA GLU A 10 16.14 -10.54 -1.73
C GLU A 10 15.90 -9.69 -0.51
N ILE A 11 15.03 -8.70 -0.59
CA ILE A 11 14.71 -7.82 0.52
C ILE A 11 13.37 -8.17 1.18
N LYS A 12 12.64 -9.14 0.60
CA LYS A 12 11.35 -9.64 1.13
C LYS A 12 10.31 -8.53 1.23
N VAL A 13 10.23 -7.70 0.21
CA VAL A 13 9.29 -6.57 0.13
C VAL A 13 8.44 -6.70 -1.12
N LEU A 14 7.12 -6.50 -0.94
CA LEU A 14 6.19 -6.39 -2.06
C LEU A 14 6.19 -4.94 -2.51
N MET A 15 6.61 -4.71 -3.76
CA MET A 15 6.67 -3.38 -4.36
C MET A 15 5.40 -3.16 -5.17
N ALA A 16 4.64 -2.12 -4.85
CA ALA A 16 3.43 -1.76 -5.60
C ALA A 16 3.52 -0.31 -6.06
N LYS A 17 3.26 -0.08 -7.34
CA LYS A 17 3.25 1.27 -7.91
C LYS A 17 1.85 1.60 -8.40
N PHE A 18 1.37 2.77 -8.00
CA PHE A 18 0.04 3.28 -8.32
C PHE A 18 0.19 4.45 -9.28
N GLU A 19 -0.52 4.41 -10.41
CA GLU A 19 -0.44 5.46 -11.43
C GLU A 19 -1.84 5.93 -11.84
N GLY A 20 -2.01 7.25 -11.89
CA GLY A 20 -3.25 7.87 -12.35
C GLY A 20 -4.41 7.72 -11.37
N LEU A 21 -5.60 7.70 -11.92
CA LEU A 21 -6.84 7.59 -11.14
C LEU A 21 -7.11 6.12 -10.81
N ILE A 22 -7.17 5.82 -9.51
CA ILE A 22 -7.38 4.45 -9.04
C ILE A 22 -8.80 4.33 -8.50
N SER A 23 -9.58 3.40 -9.05
CA SER A 23 -10.93 3.12 -8.57
C SER A 23 -10.94 2.02 -7.51
N LEU A 24 -12.04 1.90 -6.77
CA LEU A 24 -12.20 0.81 -5.80
C LEU A 24 -12.18 -0.58 -6.47
N PRO A 25 -12.83 -0.80 -7.63
CA PRO A 25 -12.69 -2.08 -8.32
C PRO A 25 -11.25 -2.41 -8.71
N GLU A 26 -10.46 -1.42 -9.12
CA GLU A 26 -9.05 -1.62 -9.45
C GLU A 26 -8.23 -1.98 -8.21
N MET A 27 -8.51 -1.34 -7.07
CA MET A 27 -7.88 -1.70 -5.80
C MET A 27 -8.23 -3.14 -5.41
N ARG A 28 -9.50 -3.53 -5.57
CA ARG A 28 -9.95 -4.88 -5.26
C ARG A 28 -9.25 -5.91 -6.13
N ASP A 29 -9.17 -5.65 -7.43
CA ASP A 29 -8.53 -6.56 -8.38
C ASP A 29 -7.06 -6.76 -8.03
N ALA A 30 -6.35 -5.68 -7.70
CA ALA A 30 -4.94 -5.76 -7.32
C ALA A 30 -4.78 -6.57 -6.02
N LEU A 31 -5.62 -6.32 -5.04
CA LEU A 31 -5.58 -7.07 -3.78
C LEU A 31 -5.82 -8.57 -4.03
N MET A 32 -6.80 -8.90 -4.85
CA MET A 32 -7.10 -10.31 -5.17
C MET A 32 -5.94 -10.99 -5.88
N GLN A 33 -5.24 -10.28 -6.77
CA GLN A 33 -4.05 -10.83 -7.42
C GLN A 33 -2.94 -11.10 -6.41
N VAL A 34 -2.72 -10.20 -5.47
CA VAL A 34 -1.69 -10.37 -4.45
C VAL A 34 -2.02 -11.55 -3.52
N VAL A 35 -3.26 -11.65 -3.04
CA VAL A 35 -3.62 -12.74 -2.12
C VAL A 35 -3.67 -14.09 -2.80
N SER A 36 -3.81 -14.12 -4.12
CA SER A 36 -3.82 -15.36 -4.91
C SER A 36 -2.43 -15.78 -5.40
N ALA A 37 -1.43 -14.90 -5.29
CA ALA A 37 -0.08 -15.18 -5.77
C ALA A 37 0.65 -16.08 -4.77
N SER A 38 1.08 -17.26 -5.21
CA SER A 38 1.74 -18.23 -4.35
C SER A 38 3.17 -17.86 -3.97
N ASP A 39 3.79 -16.96 -4.75
CA ASP A 39 5.17 -16.53 -4.54
C ASP A 39 5.30 -15.30 -3.64
N ILE A 40 4.18 -14.75 -3.17
CA ILE A 40 4.18 -13.59 -2.27
C ILE A 40 3.83 -14.06 -0.85
N PRO A 41 4.79 -14.00 0.09
CA PRO A 41 4.49 -14.39 1.48
C PRO A 41 3.41 -13.48 2.10
N SER A 42 2.48 -14.07 2.83
CA SER A 42 1.31 -13.36 3.35
C SER A 42 1.64 -12.22 4.32
N HIS A 43 2.78 -12.28 4.97
CA HIS A 43 3.20 -11.26 5.95
C HIS A 43 4.36 -10.40 5.48
N SER A 44 4.73 -10.48 4.19
CA SER A 44 5.82 -9.65 3.68
C SER A 44 5.48 -8.17 3.79
N ASN A 45 6.48 -7.38 4.14
CA ASN A 45 6.35 -5.92 4.17
C ASN A 45 6.09 -5.39 2.76
N ALA A 46 5.54 -4.18 2.68
CA ALA A 46 5.16 -3.61 1.39
C ALA A 46 5.65 -2.17 1.25
N LEU A 47 6.04 -1.81 0.03
CA LEU A 47 6.29 -0.43 -0.37
C LEU A 47 5.25 -0.05 -1.40
N TRP A 48 4.43 0.96 -1.08
CA TRP A 48 3.43 1.50 -1.99
C TRP A 48 3.93 2.84 -2.50
N ASP A 49 4.27 2.90 -3.79
CA ASP A 49 4.67 4.14 -4.43
C ASP A 49 3.43 4.81 -5.02
N VAL A 50 2.98 5.88 -4.39
CA VAL A 50 1.81 6.65 -4.81
C VAL A 50 2.20 7.99 -5.42
N SER A 51 3.47 8.17 -5.77
CA SER A 51 3.98 9.45 -6.28
C SER A 51 3.30 9.89 -7.58
N ASP A 52 2.86 8.93 -8.41
CA ASP A 52 2.22 9.22 -9.70
C ASP A 52 0.70 9.01 -9.67
N MET A 53 0.13 8.84 -8.48
CA MET A 53 -1.30 8.63 -8.32
C MET A 53 -2.04 9.96 -8.32
N GLU A 54 -3.27 9.96 -8.85
CA GLU A 54 -4.20 11.08 -8.70
C GLU A 54 -4.92 10.98 -7.36
N PHE A 55 -5.05 12.12 -6.66
CA PHE A 55 -5.63 12.12 -5.32
C PHE A 55 -7.03 12.74 -5.24
N ASN A 56 -7.60 13.16 -6.37
CA ASN A 56 -8.91 13.83 -6.38
C ASN A 56 -10.05 12.98 -5.85
N ASN A 57 -9.95 11.65 -6.03
CA ASN A 57 -10.96 10.70 -5.58
C ASN A 57 -10.56 9.98 -4.28
N ILE A 58 -9.40 10.31 -3.71
CA ILE A 58 -8.90 9.64 -2.50
C ILE A 58 -9.46 10.36 -1.28
N THR A 59 -10.75 10.18 -1.06
CA THR A 59 -11.46 10.73 0.10
C THR A 59 -11.26 9.82 1.31
N ILE A 60 -11.69 10.29 2.47
CA ILE A 60 -11.69 9.45 3.67
C ILE A 60 -12.57 8.21 3.46
N ASP A 61 -13.72 8.41 2.82
CA ASP A 61 -14.63 7.29 2.53
C ASP A 61 -13.97 6.25 1.62
N PHE A 62 -13.24 6.71 0.59
CA PHE A 62 -12.48 5.82 -0.28
C PHE A 62 -11.47 5.02 0.54
N GLN A 63 -10.71 5.69 1.40
CA GLN A 63 -9.69 5.05 2.23
C GLN A 63 -10.31 4.03 3.19
N ARG A 64 -11.47 4.34 3.78
CA ARG A 64 -12.17 3.40 4.65
C ARG A 64 -12.65 2.17 3.91
N GLU A 65 -13.10 2.34 2.66
CA GLU A 65 -13.49 1.22 1.82
C GLU A 65 -12.30 0.31 1.52
N VAL A 66 -11.12 0.89 1.25
CA VAL A 66 -9.90 0.12 1.03
C VAL A 66 -9.52 -0.66 2.29
N ILE A 67 -9.59 -0.02 3.46
CA ILE A 67 -9.28 -0.68 4.73
C ILE A 67 -10.25 -1.84 4.96
N GLU A 68 -11.54 -1.66 4.66
CA GLU A 68 -12.53 -2.73 4.84
C GLU A 68 -12.26 -3.91 3.90
N MET A 69 -11.91 -3.63 2.63
CA MET A 69 -11.50 -4.69 1.71
C MET A 69 -10.31 -5.47 2.25
N ARG A 70 -9.31 -4.77 2.77
CA ARG A 70 -8.12 -5.40 3.30
C ARG A 70 -8.42 -6.20 4.57
N ARG A 71 -9.35 -5.71 5.40
CA ARG A 71 -9.77 -6.45 6.61
C ARG A 71 -10.37 -7.80 6.24
N GLN A 72 -11.18 -7.86 5.19
CA GLN A 72 -11.82 -9.09 4.74
C GLN A 72 -10.80 -10.14 4.28
N HIS A 73 -9.61 -9.71 3.87
CA HIS A 73 -8.55 -10.59 3.36
C HIS A 73 -7.31 -10.64 4.28
N ALA A 74 -7.42 -10.12 5.51
CA ALA A 74 -6.28 -10.02 6.41
C ALA A 74 -5.67 -11.39 6.76
N ALA A 75 -6.48 -12.44 6.82
CA ALA A 75 -5.97 -13.79 7.09
C ALA A 75 -5.05 -14.30 5.96
N ARG A 76 -5.22 -13.78 4.73
CA ARG A 76 -4.45 -14.20 3.56
C ARG A 76 -3.34 -13.23 3.22
N ARG A 77 -3.48 -11.96 3.61
CA ARG A 77 -2.48 -10.94 3.33
C ARG A 77 -2.54 -9.86 4.42
N GLN A 78 -1.52 -9.81 5.26
CA GLN A 78 -1.40 -8.76 6.27
C GLN A 78 0.09 -8.45 6.50
N PRO A 79 0.61 -7.40 5.87
CA PRO A 79 1.98 -6.97 6.11
C PRO A 79 2.14 -6.43 7.52
N ALA A 80 3.35 -6.56 8.09
CA ALA A 80 3.67 -5.95 9.37
C ALA A 80 3.95 -4.46 9.21
N LYS A 81 4.68 -4.08 8.14
CA LYS A 81 5.04 -2.70 7.83
C LYS A 81 4.63 -2.35 6.41
N ILE A 82 4.08 -1.16 6.23
CA ILE A 82 3.82 -0.59 4.92
C ILE A 82 4.50 0.77 4.85
N ALA A 83 5.44 0.93 3.92
CA ALA A 83 6.00 2.23 3.59
C ALA A 83 5.24 2.81 2.41
N ILE A 84 4.79 4.06 2.54
CA ILE A 84 4.09 4.74 1.46
C ILE A 84 4.99 5.86 0.96
N LEU A 85 5.45 5.70 -0.27
CA LEU A 85 6.31 6.69 -0.91
C LEU A 85 5.44 7.72 -1.60
N CYS A 86 5.46 8.94 -1.09
CA CYS A 86 4.66 10.05 -1.60
C CYS A 86 5.55 11.28 -1.73
N THR A 87 5.87 11.65 -2.98
CA THR A 87 6.70 12.82 -3.25
C THR A 87 5.87 14.10 -3.43
N TYR A 88 4.55 13.98 -3.58
CA TYR A 88 3.65 15.11 -3.73
C TYR A 88 3.22 15.62 -2.35
N THR A 89 3.86 16.71 -1.90
CA THR A 89 3.68 17.20 -0.53
C THR A 89 2.24 17.64 -0.20
N LEU A 90 1.48 18.09 -1.20
CA LEU A 90 0.08 18.49 -0.99
C LEU A 90 -0.83 17.30 -0.67
N ALA A 91 -0.43 16.10 -1.05
CA ALA A 91 -1.20 14.90 -0.76
C ALA A 91 -0.81 14.27 0.58
N GLU A 92 0.27 14.72 1.21
CA GLU A 92 0.78 14.11 2.44
C GLU A 92 -0.28 13.96 3.54
N PRO A 93 -1.13 14.97 3.83
CA PRO A 93 -2.15 14.81 4.86
C PRO A 93 -3.13 13.66 4.56
N LEU A 94 -3.49 13.47 3.28
CA LEU A 94 -4.37 12.36 2.89
C LEU A 94 -3.69 11.02 3.09
N VAL A 95 -2.42 10.92 2.72
CA VAL A 95 -1.64 9.69 2.87
C VAL A 95 -1.44 9.38 4.34
N LYS A 96 -1.16 10.39 5.17
CA LYS A 96 -1.04 10.22 6.62
C LYS A 96 -2.33 9.70 7.25
N MET A 97 -3.48 10.16 6.75
CA MET A 97 -4.76 9.64 7.22
C MET A 97 -4.85 8.13 6.99
N TYR A 98 -4.41 7.66 5.83
CA TYR A 98 -4.40 6.23 5.55
C TYR A 98 -3.49 5.46 6.51
N THR A 99 -2.34 6.02 6.88
CA THR A 99 -1.45 5.37 7.84
C THR A 99 -2.12 5.20 9.21
N ILE A 100 -2.95 6.15 9.59
CA ILE A 100 -3.72 6.07 10.85
C ILE A 100 -4.74 4.94 10.75
N LEU A 101 -5.44 4.83 9.62
CA LEU A 101 -6.43 3.77 9.40
C LEU A 101 -5.79 2.38 9.39
N CYS A 102 -4.55 2.26 8.92
CA CYS A 102 -3.84 0.98 8.93
C CYS A 102 -3.68 0.40 10.34
N LYS A 103 -3.67 1.24 11.36
CA LYS A 103 -3.59 0.77 12.76
C LYS A 103 -4.77 -0.10 13.14
N GLU A 104 -5.93 0.10 12.52
CA GLU A 104 -7.11 -0.73 12.74
C GLU A 104 -6.88 -2.18 12.31
N LEU A 105 -5.93 -2.40 11.39
CA LEU A 105 -5.55 -3.73 10.93
C LEU A 105 -4.33 -4.29 11.68
N GLY A 106 -3.82 -3.57 12.67
CA GLY A 106 -2.63 -3.97 13.39
C GLY A 106 -1.34 -3.78 12.62
N GLU A 107 -1.34 -2.91 11.62
CA GLU A 107 -0.17 -2.65 10.78
C GLU A 107 0.50 -1.34 11.17
N GLU A 108 1.81 -1.28 10.95
CA GLU A 108 2.57 -0.05 11.07
C GLU A 108 2.81 0.51 9.68
N ALA A 109 2.32 1.72 9.42
CA ALA A 109 2.48 2.38 8.12
C ALA A 109 3.13 3.75 8.32
N ARG A 110 4.06 4.09 7.43
CA ARG A 110 4.76 5.39 7.45
C ARG A 110 4.87 5.97 6.06
N VAL A 111 4.87 7.31 5.99
CA VAL A 111 5.05 8.04 4.74
C VAL A 111 6.51 8.44 4.59
N PHE A 112 7.03 8.27 3.37
CA PHE A 112 8.41 8.65 3.03
C PHE A 112 8.42 9.47 1.76
N MET A 113 9.39 10.38 1.64
CA MET A 113 9.65 11.12 0.41
C MET A 113 10.73 10.46 -0.45
N TYR A 114 11.57 9.62 0.15
CA TYR A 114 12.72 9.00 -0.53
C TYR A 114 12.64 7.48 -0.42
N GLU A 115 12.78 6.82 -1.57
CA GLU A 115 12.69 5.36 -1.63
C GLU A 115 13.75 4.68 -0.75
N SER A 116 14.97 5.22 -0.74
CA SER A 116 16.04 4.64 0.07
C SER A 116 15.70 4.60 1.55
N GLU A 117 15.08 5.66 2.07
CA GLU A 117 14.67 5.71 3.48
C GLU A 117 13.55 4.71 3.75
N ALA A 118 12.61 4.60 2.81
CA ALA A 118 11.50 3.65 2.92
C ALA A 118 12.02 2.22 2.97
N LEU A 119 12.93 1.87 2.07
CA LEU A 119 13.50 0.52 2.02
C LEU A 119 14.35 0.22 3.25
N ASP A 120 15.11 1.20 3.75
CA ASP A 120 15.89 1.02 4.98
C ASP A 120 14.98 0.67 6.15
N TRP A 121 13.86 1.37 6.26
CA TRP A 121 12.91 1.12 7.34
C TRP A 121 12.23 -0.26 7.20
N LEU A 122 11.91 -0.67 5.97
CA LEU A 122 11.24 -1.94 5.73
C LEU A 122 12.15 -3.14 5.96
N THR A 123 13.45 -2.96 5.77
CA THR A 123 14.44 -4.06 5.86
C THR A 123 15.24 -4.04 7.17
N ASP A 124 14.89 -3.13 8.04
CA ASP A 124 15.56 -2.94 9.32
C ASP A 124 15.22 -4.05 10.34
#